data_d9c4676f24e73cf362fae32f3c0a304c
#
_entry.id   d9c4676f24e73cf362fae32f3c0a304c
#
_cell.length_a   1.000
_cell.length_b   1.000
_cell.length_c   1.000
_cell.angle_alpha   90.00
_cell.angle_beta   90.00
_cell.angle_gamma   90.00
#
_symmetry.space_group_name_H-M   'P 1'
#
loop_
_entity.id
_entity.type
_entity.pdbx_description
1 polymer ?
#
loop_
_entity_poly.entity_id
_entity_poly.type
_entity_poly.pdbx_seq_one_letter_code
_entity_poly.pdbx_strand_id
1 'polypeptide(L)'
;MEKSSGVKNVRTEIAVVAGPKEWGDTRESWLARVSRKVPTVSFRTVKALWYGEIDDTDHWAARDIRRAAELIEARKETAALAVQYQSLIGGLRAADQDFYSAEIDRLERIARMLGGSDSS
;
A
#
# COMPACT_ATOMS: atom_id res chain seq x y z
N MET A 1 13.01 -6.08 25.00
CA MET A 1 12.78 -6.11 24.46
C MET A 1 12.62 -5.63 23.45
N GLU A 2 12.59 -5.23 23.12
CA GLU A 2 12.37 -4.77 22.19
C GLU A 2 12.91 -5.16 21.14
N LYS A 3 13.69 -5.47 21.18
CA LYS A 3 14.29 -5.93 20.19
C LYS A 3 13.58 -6.83 19.42
N SER A 4 13.01 -7.55 19.94
CA SER A 4 12.32 -8.59 19.27
C SER A 4 11.27 -8.03 18.36
N SER A 5 10.72 -6.90 18.69
CA SER A 5 9.65 -6.42 17.86
C SER A 5 10.12 -6.12 16.45
N GLY A 6 11.31 -5.64 16.28
CA GLY A 6 11.80 -5.38 14.94
C GLY A 6 11.91 -6.62 14.12
N VAL A 7 12.30 -7.71 14.75
CA VAL A 7 12.50 -8.93 14.03
C VAL A 7 11.23 -9.43 13.41
N LYS A 8 10.12 -9.24 14.08
CA LYS A 8 8.92 -9.82 13.57
C LYS A 8 8.23 -9.03 12.56
N ASN A 9 8.75 -7.89 12.20
CA ASN A 9 8.03 -7.00 11.32
C ASN A 9 7.88 -7.49 9.91
N VAL A 10 8.67 -8.50 9.54
CA VAL A 10 8.49 -9.07 8.21
C VAL A 10 7.08 -9.62 8.03
N ARG A 11 6.49 -10.19 9.08
CA ARG A 11 5.12 -10.67 8.93
C ARG A 11 4.15 -9.54 8.68
N THR A 12 4.38 -8.42 9.30
CA THR A 12 3.54 -7.25 9.06
C THR A 12 3.62 -6.80 7.61
N GLU A 13 4.83 -6.73 7.07
CA GLU A 13 4.99 -6.32 5.69
C GLU A 13 4.43 -7.35 4.73
N ILE A 14 4.60 -8.62 5.03
CA ILE A 14 3.99 -9.65 4.21
C ILE A 14 2.47 -9.48 4.19
N ALA A 15 1.89 -9.19 5.33
CA ALA A 15 0.44 -8.99 5.39
C ALA A 15 0.01 -7.78 4.58
N VAL A 16 0.78 -6.71 4.60
CA VAL A 16 0.47 -5.54 3.80
C VAL A 16 0.47 -5.89 2.31
N VAL A 17 1.50 -6.61 1.86
CA VAL A 17 1.60 -6.95 0.45
C VAL A 17 0.50 -7.92 0.04
N ALA A 18 0.23 -8.93 0.87
CA ALA A 18 -0.80 -9.92 0.55
C ALA A 18 -2.18 -9.31 0.55
N GLY A 19 -2.40 -8.34 1.41
CA GLY A 19 -3.71 -7.70 1.52
C GLY A 19 -4.65 -8.51 2.41
N PRO A 20 -5.89 -8.09 2.50
CA PRO A 20 -6.85 -8.77 3.37
C PRO A 20 -7.11 -10.18 2.89
N LYS A 21 -7.30 -11.08 3.85
CA LYS A 21 -7.69 -12.44 3.52
C LYS A 21 -9.11 -12.45 3.03
N GLU A 22 -9.36 -13.24 2.00
CA GLU A 22 -10.67 -13.31 1.39
C GLU A 22 -11.29 -14.66 1.69
N TRP A 23 -12.60 -14.74 1.50
CA TRP A 23 -13.31 -15.99 1.72
C TRP A 23 -12.71 -17.05 0.83
N GLY A 24 -12.38 -18.17 1.41
CA GLY A 24 -11.75 -19.25 0.66
C GLY A 24 -10.24 -19.23 0.63
N ASP A 25 -9.63 -18.17 1.16
CA ASP A 25 -8.17 -18.15 1.21
C ASP A 25 -7.65 -19.17 2.20
N THR A 26 -6.60 -19.86 1.79
CA THR A 26 -5.80 -20.64 2.73
C THR A 26 -4.57 -19.82 3.03
N ARG A 27 -3.81 -20.27 4.05
CA ARG A 27 -2.55 -19.59 4.33
C ARG A 27 -1.65 -19.59 3.12
N GLU A 28 -1.61 -20.70 2.40
CA GLU A 28 -0.72 -20.81 1.26
C GLU A 28 -1.15 -19.93 0.11
N SER A 29 -2.44 -19.86 -0.17
CA SER A 29 -2.89 -18.99 -1.26
C SER A 29 -2.63 -17.53 -0.90
N TRP A 30 -2.79 -17.18 0.36
CA TRP A 30 -2.57 -15.82 0.81
C TRP A 30 -1.09 -15.45 0.68
N LEU A 31 -0.21 -16.34 1.13
CA LEU A 31 1.23 -16.08 1.03
C LEU A 31 1.69 -16.09 -0.43
N ALA A 32 1.09 -16.93 -1.26
CA ALA A 32 1.45 -16.94 -2.67
C ALA A 32 1.15 -15.62 -3.35
N ARG A 33 0.18 -14.88 -2.83
CA ARG A 33 -0.13 -13.57 -3.38
C ARG A 33 1.06 -12.64 -3.28
N VAL A 34 1.86 -12.78 -2.22
CA VAL A 34 3.05 -11.96 -2.05
C VAL A 34 4.05 -12.22 -3.16
N SER A 35 4.27 -13.49 -3.49
CA SER A 35 5.26 -13.79 -4.53
C SER A 35 4.80 -13.32 -5.89
N ARG A 36 3.50 -13.22 -6.11
CA ARG A 36 3.01 -12.66 -7.36
C ARG A 36 3.21 -11.15 -7.44
N LYS A 37 3.08 -10.48 -6.31
CA LYS A 37 3.24 -9.02 -6.28
C LYS A 37 4.69 -8.59 -6.17
N VAL A 38 5.55 -9.46 -5.65
CA VAL A 38 6.99 -9.20 -5.54
C VAL A 38 7.70 -10.34 -6.25
N PRO A 39 7.78 -10.29 -7.58
CA PRO A 39 8.28 -11.44 -8.34
C PRO A 39 9.72 -11.82 -8.07
N THR A 40 10.49 -10.91 -7.48
CA THR A 40 11.87 -11.25 -7.12
C THR A 40 11.95 -12.23 -5.96
N VAL A 41 10.84 -12.43 -5.25
CA VAL A 41 10.83 -13.30 -4.07
C VAL A 41 9.93 -14.50 -4.38
N SER A 42 10.49 -15.70 -4.31
CA SER A 42 9.72 -16.90 -4.61
C SER A 42 8.77 -17.23 -3.47
N PHE A 43 7.75 -18.01 -3.78
CA PHE A 43 6.81 -18.46 -2.77
C PHE A 43 7.51 -19.18 -1.62
N ARG A 44 8.50 -20.01 -1.95
CA ARG A 44 9.23 -20.72 -0.92
C ARG A 44 9.92 -19.74 0.03
N THR A 45 10.52 -18.69 -0.51
CA THR A 45 11.18 -17.70 0.33
C THR A 45 10.18 -16.93 1.17
N VAL A 46 9.02 -16.61 0.62
CA VAL A 46 7.97 -15.95 1.40
C VAL A 46 7.57 -16.82 2.58
N LYS A 47 7.38 -18.12 2.33
CA LYS A 47 7.03 -19.04 3.42
C LYS A 47 8.14 -19.11 4.46
N ALA A 48 9.38 -19.15 4.02
CA ALA A 48 10.50 -19.23 4.96
C ALA A 48 10.55 -18.00 5.85
N LEU A 49 10.27 -16.84 5.28
CA LEU A 49 10.22 -15.60 6.07
C LEU A 49 9.04 -15.62 7.04
N TRP A 50 7.91 -16.07 6.56
CA TRP A 50 6.70 -16.09 7.39
C TRP A 50 6.86 -17.00 8.59
N TYR A 51 7.44 -18.19 8.38
CA TYR A 51 7.57 -19.16 9.44
C TYR A 51 8.85 -19.01 10.27
N GLY A 52 9.63 -18.00 9.97
CA GLY A 52 10.82 -17.73 10.76
C GLY A 52 12.03 -18.58 10.42
N GLU A 53 11.98 -19.32 9.32
CA GLU A 53 13.14 -20.07 8.88
C GLU A 53 14.25 -19.15 8.41
N ILE A 54 13.89 -17.99 7.89
CA ILE A 54 14.82 -16.93 7.62
C ILE A 54 14.49 -15.82 8.61
N ASP A 55 15.38 -15.60 9.57
CA ASP A 55 15.10 -14.60 10.59
C ASP A 55 15.96 -13.35 10.49
N ASP A 56 16.72 -13.23 9.40
CA ASP A 56 17.55 -12.08 9.18
C ASP A 56 16.72 -10.98 8.54
N THR A 57 16.47 -9.92 9.27
CA THR A 57 15.65 -8.82 8.77
C THR A 57 16.34 -8.05 7.65
N ASP A 58 17.65 -8.24 7.47
CA ASP A 58 18.37 -7.63 6.37
C ASP A 58 18.48 -8.53 5.15
N HIS A 59 17.87 -9.71 5.20
CA HIS A 59 17.85 -10.58 4.06
C HIS A 59 17.28 -9.85 2.86
N TRP A 60 17.85 -10.08 1.68
CA TRP A 60 17.43 -9.32 0.51
C TRP A 60 15.94 -9.47 0.22
N ALA A 61 15.39 -10.65 0.46
CA ALA A 61 13.98 -10.88 0.19
C ALA A 61 13.11 -10.08 1.17
N ALA A 62 13.51 -10.00 2.44
CA ALA A 62 12.80 -9.21 3.40
C ALA A 62 12.81 -7.73 3.01
N ARG A 63 13.93 -7.27 2.50
CA ARG A 63 14.03 -5.89 2.07
C ARG A 63 13.16 -5.61 0.86
N ASP A 64 13.09 -6.53 -0.07
CA ASP A 64 12.24 -6.37 -1.24
C ASP A 64 10.77 -6.32 -0.84
N ILE A 65 10.36 -7.19 0.08
CA ILE A 65 8.98 -7.19 0.55
C ILE A 65 8.67 -5.91 1.32
N ARG A 66 9.60 -5.45 2.14
CA ARG A 66 9.41 -4.22 2.90
C ARG A 66 9.24 -3.03 1.97
N ARG A 67 10.06 -2.97 0.91
CA ARG A 67 9.94 -1.89 -0.05
C ARG A 67 8.59 -1.92 -0.76
N ALA A 68 8.13 -3.10 -1.13
CA ALA A 68 6.82 -3.24 -1.76
C ALA A 68 5.70 -2.82 -0.80
N ALA A 69 5.82 -3.19 0.48
CA ALA A 69 4.82 -2.80 1.46
C ALA A 69 4.78 -1.29 1.63
N GLU A 70 5.94 -0.65 1.67
CA GLU A 70 5.99 0.80 1.79
C GLU A 70 5.33 1.49 0.61
N LEU A 71 5.55 0.96 -0.57
CA LEU A 71 4.94 1.52 -1.76
C LEU A 71 3.43 1.37 -1.75
N ILE A 72 2.95 0.22 -1.30
CA ILE A 72 1.51 -0.01 -1.22
C ILE A 72 0.88 0.95 -0.21
N GLU A 73 1.51 1.12 0.96
CA GLU A 73 0.99 2.04 1.95
C GLU A 73 0.99 3.48 1.45
N ALA A 74 2.04 3.87 0.75
CA ALA A 74 2.10 5.22 0.21
C ALA A 74 1.00 5.45 -0.81
N ARG A 75 0.72 4.44 -1.64
CA ARG A 75 -0.36 4.57 -2.62
C ARG A 75 -1.72 4.67 -1.96
N LYS A 76 -1.93 3.94 -0.87
CA LYS A 76 -3.19 4.03 -0.16
C LYS A 76 -3.38 5.41 0.44
N GLU A 77 -2.33 5.96 1.02
CA GLU A 77 -2.41 7.29 1.61
C GLU A 77 -2.66 8.34 0.55
N THR A 78 -2.02 8.21 -0.60
CA THR A 78 -2.22 9.14 -1.68
C THR A 78 -3.65 9.08 -2.20
N ALA A 79 -4.19 7.88 -2.35
CA ALA A 79 -5.55 7.73 -2.81
C ALA A 79 -6.55 8.30 -1.82
N ALA A 80 -6.31 8.10 -0.52
CA ALA A 80 -7.20 8.66 0.50
C ALA A 80 -7.16 10.18 0.46
N LEU A 81 -5.99 10.76 0.22
CA LEU A 81 -5.88 12.19 0.13
C LEU A 81 -6.63 12.73 -1.10
N ALA A 82 -6.55 12.01 -2.21
CA ALA A 82 -7.28 12.41 -3.40
C ALA A 82 -8.78 12.44 -3.13
N VAL A 83 -9.29 11.46 -2.39
CA VAL A 83 -10.70 11.44 -2.04
C VAL A 83 -11.07 12.65 -1.20
N GLN A 84 -10.20 13.04 -0.26
CA GLN A 84 -10.45 14.21 0.56
C GLN A 84 -10.49 15.47 -0.29
N TYR A 85 -9.62 15.60 -1.27
CA TYR A 85 -9.66 16.76 -2.15
C TYR A 85 -10.93 16.78 -2.98
N GLN A 86 -11.39 15.62 -3.45
CA GLN A 86 -12.63 15.58 -4.21
C GLN A 86 -13.82 15.99 -3.35
N SER A 87 -13.82 15.59 -2.10
CA SER A 87 -14.89 15.99 -1.20
C SER A 87 -14.88 17.50 -0.98
N LEU A 88 -13.71 18.08 -0.83
CA LEU A 88 -13.59 19.52 -0.66
C LEU A 88 -14.07 20.25 -1.90
N ILE A 89 -13.70 19.75 -3.08
CA ILE A 89 -14.16 20.35 -4.33
C ILE A 89 -15.68 20.35 -4.38
N GLY A 90 -16.29 19.23 -4.00
CA GLY A 90 -17.75 19.15 -3.99
C GLY A 90 -18.37 20.17 -3.08
N GLY A 91 -17.76 20.40 -1.91
CA GLY A 91 -18.26 21.40 -0.99
C GLY A 91 -18.15 22.81 -1.54
N LEU A 92 -17.05 23.11 -2.20
CA LEU A 92 -16.89 24.43 -2.78
C LEU A 92 -17.86 24.66 -3.92
N ARG A 93 -18.08 23.65 -4.75
CA ARG A 93 -19.05 23.78 -5.83
C ARG A 93 -20.45 24.00 -5.30
N ALA A 94 -20.80 23.29 -4.25
CA ALA A 94 -22.14 23.44 -3.67
C ALA A 94 -22.31 24.81 -3.04
N ALA A 95 -21.23 25.38 -2.52
CA ALA A 95 -21.29 26.67 -1.88
C ALA A 95 -21.44 27.80 -2.91
N ASP A 96 -20.52 27.86 -3.87
CA ASP A 96 -20.55 28.92 -4.89
C ASP A 96 -19.50 28.59 -5.93
N GLN A 97 -19.91 27.87 -6.94
CA GLN A 97 -18.97 27.36 -7.94
C GLN A 97 -18.23 28.48 -8.65
N ASP A 98 -18.92 29.54 -8.96
CA ASP A 98 -18.32 30.66 -9.65
C ASP A 98 -17.25 31.34 -8.82
N PHE A 99 -17.59 31.62 -7.58
CA PHE A 99 -16.69 32.33 -6.68
C PHE A 99 -15.44 31.52 -6.42
N TYR A 100 -15.59 30.20 -6.29
CA TYR A 100 -14.47 29.34 -5.94
C TYR A 100 -13.84 28.67 -7.15
N SER A 101 -14.09 29.16 -8.35
CA SER A 101 -13.66 28.47 -9.55
C SER A 101 -12.12 28.27 -9.61
N ALA A 102 -11.37 29.26 -9.18
CA ALA A 102 -9.92 29.15 -9.22
C ALA A 102 -9.42 28.09 -8.22
N GLU A 103 -10.02 28.08 -7.04
CA GLU A 103 -9.65 27.09 -6.03
C GLU A 103 -10.06 25.70 -6.47
N ILE A 104 -11.23 25.56 -7.08
CA ILE A 104 -11.69 24.27 -7.58
C ILE A 104 -10.72 23.75 -8.63
N ASP A 105 -10.33 24.61 -9.57
CA ASP A 105 -9.41 24.19 -10.62
C ASP A 105 -8.10 23.71 -10.05
N ARG A 106 -7.58 24.44 -9.06
CA ARG A 106 -6.32 24.03 -8.46
C ARG A 106 -6.45 22.70 -7.73
N LEU A 107 -7.54 22.53 -6.98
CA LEU A 107 -7.74 21.29 -6.23
C LEU A 107 -7.96 20.12 -7.17
N GLU A 108 -8.67 20.33 -8.27
CA GLU A 108 -8.85 19.26 -9.25
C GLU A 108 -7.52 18.82 -9.83
N ARG A 109 -6.65 19.77 -10.08
CA ARG A 109 -5.33 19.44 -10.62
C ARG A 109 -4.54 18.60 -9.63
N ILE A 110 -4.57 18.98 -8.35
CA ILE A 110 -3.87 18.25 -7.31
C ILE A 110 -4.47 16.86 -7.15
N ALA A 111 -5.78 16.77 -7.11
CA ALA A 111 -6.43 15.46 -6.95
C ALA A 111 -6.09 14.53 -8.10
N ARG A 112 -6.01 15.08 -9.31
CA ARG A 112 -5.65 14.28 -10.47
C ARG A 112 -4.23 13.75 -10.36
N MET A 113 -3.31 14.61 -9.88
CA MET A 113 -1.93 14.18 -9.71
C MET A 113 -1.80 13.11 -8.64
N LEU A 114 -2.57 13.22 -7.57
CA LEU A 114 -2.47 12.25 -6.49
C LEU A 114 -3.02 10.89 -6.87
N GLY A 115 -4.13 10.88 -7.59
CA GLY A 115 -4.80 9.61 -7.79
C GLY A 115 -4.79 9.11 -9.20
N GLY A 116 -4.33 9.90 -10.14
CA GLY A 116 -4.52 9.53 -11.51
C GLY A 116 -3.26 9.27 -12.28
N SER A 117 -2.17 9.19 -11.60
CA SER A 117 -0.91 9.06 -12.33
C SER A 117 -0.86 7.83 -13.17
N ASP A 118 -1.60 6.85 -12.82
CA ASP A 118 -1.57 5.62 -13.55
C ASP A 118 -2.45 5.66 -14.77
N SER A 119 -3.21 6.67 -14.91
CA SER A 119 -4.17 6.68 -15.99
C SER A 119 -3.52 6.76 -17.34
N SER A 120 -2.32 7.10 -17.38
CA SER A 120 -1.67 7.22 -18.69
C SER A 120 -1.56 5.93 -19.45
#